data_4fc5ab96d7630784d89808683fa6c4da
#
_entry.id   4fc5ab96d7630784d89808683fa6c4da
#
_cell.length_a   1.000
_cell.length_b   1.000
_cell.length_c   1.000
_cell.angle_alpha   90.00
_cell.angle_beta   90.00
_cell.angle_gamma   90.00
#
_symmetry.space_group_name_H-M   'P 1'
#
loop_
_entity.id
_entity.type
_entity.pdbx_description
1 polymer ?
#
loop_
_entity_poly.entity_id
_entity_poly.type
_entity_poly.pdbx_seq_one_letter_code
_entity_poly.pdbx_strand_id
1 'polypeptide(L)'
;MSDSISRRDFMKATTALVGGVIGAFVGIPVIAYLIDPAFKAGAKEGWVSIGKLADIPLKVPYPFSFTRVQVNGWERTSTTHGGFVIRKSEDPKDILILNSKCTHLGCTVNWKPEANAFLCPCHDAKFSLDGKVLDGPPPRPLDRYAQFQVTTDGTLQIFYKEG
;
A
#
# COMPACT_ATOMS: atom_id res chain seq x y z
N MET A 1 60.45 -9.56 -33.27
CA MET A 1 60.65 -9.97 -31.88
C MET A 1 59.34 -10.55 -31.42
N SER A 2 59.22 -11.86 -31.36
CA SER A 2 58.00 -12.52 -30.85
C SER A 2 58.21 -12.70 -29.35
N ASP A 3 57.53 -11.83 -28.54
CA ASP A 3 57.49 -12.02 -27.10
C ASP A 3 56.71 -13.30 -26.82
N SER A 4 57.42 -14.36 -26.49
CA SER A 4 56.79 -15.61 -26.06
C SER A 4 56.26 -15.44 -24.63
N ILE A 5 54.94 -15.51 -24.48
CA ILE A 5 54.26 -15.46 -23.17
C ILE A 5 54.80 -16.64 -22.32
N SER A 6 55.29 -16.33 -21.12
CA SER A 6 55.74 -17.38 -20.20
C SER A 6 54.56 -18.23 -19.71
N ARG A 7 54.75 -19.52 -19.39
CA ARG A 7 53.72 -20.40 -18.81
C ARG A 7 53.11 -19.80 -17.56
N ARG A 8 53.90 -19.12 -16.75
CA ARG A 8 53.46 -18.45 -15.52
C ARG A 8 52.50 -17.29 -15.83
N ASP A 9 52.82 -16.48 -16.86
CA ASP A 9 52.01 -15.33 -17.22
C ASP A 9 50.71 -15.77 -17.90
N PHE A 10 50.76 -16.84 -18.71
CA PHE A 10 49.61 -17.49 -19.26
C PHE A 10 48.65 -17.97 -18.16
N MET A 11 49.13 -18.71 -17.16
CA MET A 11 48.32 -19.20 -16.04
C MET A 11 47.71 -18.05 -15.24
N LYS A 12 48.47 -16.98 -14.96
CA LYS A 12 47.94 -15.80 -14.28
C LYS A 12 46.81 -15.13 -15.06
N ALA A 13 47.04 -14.90 -16.35
CA ALA A 13 46.07 -14.28 -17.24
C ALA A 13 44.78 -15.11 -17.33
N THR A 14 44.91 -16.43 -17.48
CA THR A 14 43.76 -17.34 -17.57
C THR A 14 43.00 -17.37 -16.26
N THR A 15 43.67 -17.45 -15.12
CA THR A 15 43.02 -17.43 -13.81
C THR A 15 42.30 -16.10 -13.56
N ALA A 16 42.92 -14.98 -13.90
CA ALA A 16 42.30 -13.67 -13.76
C ALA A 16 41.10 -13.51 -14.70
N LEU A 17 41.17 -13.99 -15.92
CA LEU A 17 40.06 -13.96 -16.88
C LEU A 17 38.88 -14.80 -16.38
N VAL A 18 39.13 -16.06 -16.04
CA VAL A 18 38.10 -16.99 -15.58
C VAL A 18 37.50 -16.48 -14.27
N GLY A 19 38.32 -16.06 -13.31
CA GLY A 19 37.87 -15.48 -12.06
C GLY A 19 37.05 -14.20 -12.26
N GLY A 20 37.45 -13.34 -13.17
CA GLY A 20 36.74 -12.12 -13.54
C GLY A 20 35.40 -12.41 -14.20
N VAL A 21 35.34 -13.38 -15.11
CA VAL A 21 34.05 -13.80 -15.75
C VAL A 21 33.08 -14.38 -14.72
N ILE A 22 33.55 -15.29 -13.86
CA ILE A 22 32.73 -15.87 -12.80
C ILE A 22 32.24 -14.76 -11.82
N GLY A 23 33.19 -13.90 -11.42
CA GLY A 23 32.87 -12.79 -10.52
C GLY A 23 31.84 -11.82 -11.11
N ALA A 24 31.95 -11.50 -12.39
CA ALA A 24 30.96 -10.67 -13.08
C ALA A 24 29.59 -11.38 -13.22
N PHE A 25 29.60 -12.66 -13.59
CA PHE A 25 28.40 -13.44 -13.82
C PHE A 25 27.58 -13.62 -12.53
N VAL A 26 28.22 -13.74 -11.37
CA VAL A 26 27.56 -13.85 -10.06
C VAL A 26 27.35 -12.47 -9.43
N GLY A 27 28.37 -11.62 -9.48
CA GLY A 27 28.36 -10.32 -8.78
C GLY A 27 27.38 -9.32 -9.37
N ILE A 28 27.26 -9.24 -10.69
CA ILE A 28 26.34 -8.29 -11.32
C ILE A 28 24.88 -8.56 -10.95
N PRO A 29 24.34 -9.79 -11.05
CA PRO A 29 22.97 -10.08 -10.62
C PRO A 29 22.75 -9.84 -9.12
N VAL A 30 23.72 -10.19 -8.28
CA VAL A 30 23.60 -9.97 -6.84
C VAL A 30 23.55 -8.48 -6.52
N ILE A 31 24.45 -7.69 -7.10
CA ILE A 31 24.43 -6.23 -6.90
C ILE A 31 23.13 -5.64 -7.45
N ALA A 32 22.73 -6.02 -8.67
CA ALA A 32 21.48 -5.56 -9.25
C ALA A 32 20.28 -5.87 -8.36
N TYR A 33 20.19 -7.07 -7.79
CA TYR A 33 19.15 -7.47 -6.86
C TYR A 33 19.13 -6.61 -5.59
N LEU A 34 20.30 -6.32 -5.02
CA LEU A 34 20.42 -5.52 -3.80
C LEU A 34 20.04 -4.05 -3.98
N ILE A 35 20.37 -3.48 -5.15
CA ILE A 35 20.12 -2.06 -5.43
C ILE A 35 18.75 -1.81 -6.10
N ASP A 36 18.13 -2.82 -6.72
CA ASP A 36 16.85 -2.72 -7.43
C ASP A 36 15.73 -2.08 -6.58
N PRO A 37 15.56 -2.42 -5.28
CA PRO A 37 14.55 -1.79 -4.42
C PRO A 37 14.74 -0.28 -4.28
N ALA A 38 15.98 0.21 -4.24
CA ALA A 38 16.28 1.63 -4.13
C ALA A 38 15.85 2.44 -5.36
N PHE A 39 15.89 1.81 -6.55
CA PHE A 39 15.46 2.45 -7.80
C PHE A 39 13.96 2.28 -8.07
N LYS A 40 13.32 1.26 -7.47
CA LYS A 40 11.89 0.97 -7.64
C LYS A 40 11.02 1.45 -6.47
N ALA A 41 11.62 1.99 -5.42
CA ALA A 41 10.92 2.53 -4.26
C ALA A 41 10.15 3.82 -4.60
N GLY A 42 9.20 3.70 -5.51
CA GLY A 42 8.17 4.68 -5.77
C GLY A 42 6.85 4.12 -5.27
N ALA A 43 6.39 4.55 -4.08
CA ALA A 43 5.03 4.31 -3.68
C ALA A 43 4.12 4.75 -4.85
N LYS A 44 3.34 3.83 -5.41
CA LYS A 44 2.39 4.17 -6.47
C LYS A 44 1.26 4.97 -5.85
N GLU A 45 1.48 6.28 -5.75
CA GLU A 45 0.47 7.25 -5.34
C GLU A 45 -0.52 7.44 -6.48
N GLY A 46 -1.77 7.67 -6.17
CA GLY A 46 -2.74 8.01 -7.20
C GLY A 46 -4.18 8.00 -6.74
N TRP A 47 -5.02 8.55 -7.61
CA TRP A 47 -6.45 8.60 -7.40
C TRP A 47 -7.08 7.23 -7.62
N VAL A 48 -7.94 6.82 -6.69
CA VAL A 48 -8.66 5.55 -6.72
C VAL A 48 -10.15 5.86 -6.64
N SER A 49 -10.90 5.38 -7.62
CA SER A 49 -12.36 5.49 -7.61
C SER A 49 -12.95 4.50 -6.61
N ILE A 50 -13.84 4.98 -5.75
CA ILE A 50 -14.47 4.18 -4.67
C ILE A 50 -16.00 4.08 -4.80
N GLY A 51 -16.59 4.70 -5.81
CA GLY A 51 -18.01 4.63 -6.11
C GLY A 51 -18.60 5.95 -6.59
N LYS A 52 -19.87 5.93 -6.96
CA LYS A 52 -20.61 7.15 -7.29
C LYS A 52 -21.21 7.76 -6.03
N LEU A 53 -21.11 9.07 -5.90
CA LEU A 53 -21.63 9.79 -4.74
C LEU A 53 -23.16 9.62 -4.59
N ALA A 54 -23.87 9.47 -5.70
CA ALA A 54 -25.30 9.27 -5.71
C ALA A 54 -25.76 7.96 -5.05
N ASP A 55 -24.91 6.93 -5.09
CA ASP A 55 -25.22 5.60 -4.54
C ASP A 55 -24.94 5.53 -3.02
N ILE A 56 -24.31 6.56 -2.44
CA ILE A 56 -23.89 6.58 -1.05
C ILE A 56 -24.97 7.26 -0.19
N PRO A 57 -25.59 6.54 0.75
CA PRO A 57 -26.66 7.10 1.59
C PRO A 57 -26.12 8.15 2.57
N LEU A 58 -26.98 9.07 2.99
CA LEU A 58 -26.66 10.07 4.00
C LEU A 58 -26.63 9.45 5.41
N LYS A 59 -25.63 9.84 6.19
CA LYS A 59 -25.47 9.49 7.63
C LYS A 59 -25.33 7.99 7.92
N VAL A 60 -25.16 7.17 6.89
CA VAL A 60 -24.92 5.73 7.05
C VAL A 60 -23.56 5.40 6.46
N PRO A 61 -22.67 4.70 7.19
CA PRO A 61 -21.39 4.27 6.66
C PRO A 61 -21.56 3.33 5.48
N TYR A 62 -21.04 3.73 4.33
CA TYR A 62 -21.04 2.94 3.10
C TYR A 62 -19.67 2.29 2.90
N PRO A 63 -19.58 0.95 2.92
CA PRO A 63 -18.31 0.26 2.78
C PRO A 63 -17.79 0.32 1.34
N PHE A 64 -16.47 0.46 1.17
CA PHE A 64 -15.79 0.29 -0.11
C PHE A 64 -14.52 -0.51 0.05
N SER A 65 -14.06 -1.10 -1.04
CA SER A 65 -12.76 -1.75 -1.11
C SER A 65 -12.12 -1.55 -2.48
N PHE A 66 -10.78 -1.55 -2.50
CA PHE A 66 -10.02 -1.54 -3.73
C PHE A 66 -8.76 -2.38 -3.57
N THR A 67 -8.29 -2.97 -4.66
CA THR A 67 -7.10 -3.80 -4.66
C THR A 67 -5.98 -3.08 -5.40
N ARG A 68 -4.80 -3.08 -4.79
CA ARG A 68 -3.55 -2.62 -5.41
C ARG A 68 -2.65 -3.81 -5.67
N VAL A 69 -2.10 -3.85 -6.87
CA VAL A 69 -1.10 -4.84 -7.26
C VAL A 69 0.26 -4.18 -7.25
N GLN A 70 1.13 -4.68 -6.39
CA GLN A 70 2.55 -4.32 -6.37
C GLN A 70 3.35 -5.34 -7.15
N VAL A 71 4.32 -4.87 -7.91
CA VAL A 71 5.29 -5.71 -8.61
C VAL A 71 6.67 -5.37 -8.09
N ASN A 72 7.24 -6.29 -7.32
CA ASN A 72 8.60 -6.20 -6.78
C ASN A 72 9.49 -7.21 -7.52
N GLY A 73 10.18 -6.73 -8.56
CA GLY A 73 10.92 -7.64 -9.44
C GLY A 73 9.97 -8.59 -10.18
N TRP A 74 10.05 -9.87 -9.86
CA TRP A 74 9.18 -10.94 -10.41
C TRP A 74 7.99 -11.29 -9.53
N GLU A 75 7.94 -10.77 -8.30
CA GLU A 75 6.83 -11.02 -7.38
C GLU A 75 5.69 -10.01 -7.59
N ARG A 76 4.47 -10.54 -7.67
CA ARG A 76 3.25 -9.73 -7.72
C ARG A 76 2.45 -9.97 -6.46
N THR A 77 2.39 -8.95 -5.61
CA THR A 77 1.58 -9.00 -4.39
C THR A 77 0.34 -8.12 -4.59
N SER A 78 -0.83 -8.68 -4.32
CA SER A 78 -2.08 -7.92 -4.33
C SER A 78 -2.53 -7.65 -2.90
N THR A 79 -2.72 -6.39 -2.56
CA THR A 79 -3.21 -5.97 -1.24
C THR A 79 -4.56 -5.29 -1.41
N THR A 80 -5.55 -5.76 -0.66
CA THR A 80 -6.88 -5.14 -0.62
C THR A 80 -6.96 -4.17 0.54
N HIS A 81 -7.36 -2.96 0.21
CA HIS A 81 -7.62 -1.87 1.16
C HIS A 81 -9.11 -1.60 1.17
N GLY A 82 -9.61 -1.16 2.31
CA GLY A 82 -11.02 -0.84 2.45
C GLY A 82 -11.26 0.34 3.38
N GLY A 83 -12.49 0.78 3.38
CA GLY A 83 -12.91 1.87 4.24
C GLY A 83 -14.42 2.07 4.22
N PHE A 84 -14.82 3.17 4.84
CA PHE A 84 -16.22 3.58 4.91
C PHE A 84 -16.32 5.04 4.50
N VAL A 85 -17.27 5.33 3.62
CA VAL A 85 -17.67 6.69 3.27
C VAL A 85 -18.87 7.06 4.12
N ILE A 86 -18.81 8.19 4.80
CA ILE A 86 -19.91 8.76 5.59
C ILE A 86 -20.22 10.15 5.05
N ARG A 87 -21.36 10.30 4.39
CA ARG A 87 -21.88 11.60 3.97
C ARG A 87 -22.62 12.22 5.15
N LYS A 88 -22.11 13.34 5.67
CA LYS A 88 -22.72 14.04 6.81
C LYS A 88 -23.89 14.91 6.38
N SER A 89 -23.81 15.48 5.18
CA SER A 89 -24.83 16.32 4.57
C SER A 89 -24.93 16.07 3.05
N GLU A 90 -25.76 16.83 2.37
CA GLU A 90 -25.86 16.79 0.89
C GLU A 90 -24.68 17.50 0.22
N ASP A 91 -23.93 18.32 0.96
CA ASP A 91 -22.73 18.98 0.42
C ASP A 91 -21.65 17.93 0.06
N PRO A 92 -21.19 17.88 -1.19
CA PRO A 92 -20.11 17.00 -1.61
C PRO A 92 -18.78 17.18 -0.87
N LYS A 93 -18.62 18.29 -0.14
CA LYS A 93 -17.43 18.55 0.67
C LYS A 93 -17.51 18.02 2.09
N ASP A 94 -18.73 17.73 2.57
CA ASP A 94 -18.96 17.25 3.93
C ASP A 94 -19.00 15.70 3.99
N ILE A 95 -17.90 15.12 3.56
CA ILE A 95 -17.69 13.68 3.50
C ILE A 95 -16.54 13.30 4.43
N LEU A 96 -16.78 12.27 5.24
CA LEU A 96 -15.76 11.63 6.05
C LEU A 96 -15.45 10.27 5.45
N ILE A 97 -14.18 9.99 5.18
CA ILE A 97 -13.73 8.71 4.63
C ILE A 97 -12.76 8.08 5.61
N LEU A 98 -13.17 6.97 6.22
CA LEU A 98 -12.42 6.24 7.23
C LEU A 98 -11.79 4.99 6.63
N ASN A 99 -10.57 4.68 7.08
CA ASN A 99 -9.93 3.40 6.80
C ASN A 99 -10.60 2.32 7.66
N SER A 100 -10.82 1.13 7.11
CA SER A 100 -11.39 0.00 7.84
C SER A 100 -10.40 -0.74 8.75
N LYS A 101 -9.12 -0.33 8.77
CA LYS A 101 -8.10 -0.96 9.63
C LYS A 101 -8.15 -0.40 11.05
N CYS A 102 -8.32 -1.31 12.01
CA CYS A 102 -8.21 -0.99 13.44
C CYS A 102 -6.80 -0.51 13.78
N THR A 103 -6.71 0.62 14.49
CA THR A 103 -5.44 1.25 14.86
C THR A 103 -4.68 0.54 15.98
N HIS A 104 -5.22 -0.58 16.50
CA HIS A 104 -4.50 -1.47 17.42
C HIS A 104 -3.51 -2.37 16.64
N LEU A 105 -4.01 -3.36 15.90
CA LEU A 105 -3.20 -4.35 15.17
C LEU A 105 -3.69 -4.60 13.73
N GLY A 106 -4.41 -3.66 13.14
CA GLY A 106 -4.76 -3.69 11.71
C GLY A 106 -5.92 -4.62 11.33
N CYS A 107 -6.65 -5.20 12.30
CA CYS A 107 -7.87 -5.98 12.00
C CYS A 107 -8.92 -5.11 11.32
N THR A 108 -9.74 -5.70 10.45
CA THR A 108 -10.82 -4.98 9.79
C THR A 108 -11.96 -4.72 10.77
N VAL A 109 -12.35 -3.45 10.90
CA VAL A 109 -13.53 -3.06 11.66
C VAL A 109 -14.79 -3.18 10.80
N ASN A 110 -15.93 -3.45 11.45
CA ASN A 110 -17.24 -3.56 10.81
C ASN A 110 -18.22 -2.59 11.43
N TRP A 111 -19.03 -1.94 10.60
CA TRP A 111 -20.12 -1.11 11.10
C TRP A 111 -21.25 -1.98 11.66
N LYS A 112 -21.72 -1.63 12.84
CA LYS A 112 -22.86 -2.27 13.51
C LYS A 112 -23.94 -1.23 13.80
N PRO A 113 -25.02 -1.21 13.01
CA PRO A 113 -26.10 -0.24 13.18
C PRO A 113 -26.75 -0.28 14.58
N GLU A 114 -26.92 -1.48 15.13
CA GLU A 114 -27.49 -1.72 16.45
C GLU A 114 -26.65 -1.12 17.60
N ALA A 115 -25.34 -1.06 17.40
CA ALA A 115 -24.41 -0.46 18.35
C ALA A 115 -24.09 1.01 18.01
N ASN A 116 -24.52 1.49 16.85
CA ASN A 116 -24.12 2.79 16.27
C ASN A 116 -22.62 3.03 16.35
N ALA A 117 -21.82 1.99 16.05
CA ALA A 117 -20.38 1.98 16.20
C ALA A 117 -19.69 1.04 15.21
N PHE A 118 -18.41 1.31 14.91
CA PHE A 118 -17.54 0.34 14.27
C PHE A 118 -16.97 -0.58 15.34
N LEU A 119 -17.09 -1.90 15.13
CA LEU A 119 -16.56 -2.91 16.03
C LEU A 119 -15.39 -3.64 15.39
N CYS A 120 -14.32 -3.82 16.15
CA CYS A 120 -13.18 -4.64 15.79
C CYS A 120 -13.34 -6.04 16.42
N PRO A 121 -13.40 -7.13 15.63
CA PRO A 121 -13.65 -8.46 16.17
C PRO A 121 -12.47 -9.08 16.90
N CYS A 122 -11.27 -8.48 16.80
CA CYS A 122 -10.05 -9.07 17.34
C CYS A 122 -9.92 -8.86 18.86
N HIS A 123 -10.24 -7.65 19.35
CA HIS A 123 -10.10 -7.29 20.78
C HIS A 123 -11.23 -6.35 21.22
N ASP A 124 -12.41 -6.51 20.64
CA ASP A 124 -13.66 -5.80 20.99
C ASP A 124 -13.57 -4.26 21.01
N ALA A 125 -12.59 -3.73 20.26
CA ALA A 125 -12.44 -2.28 20.17
C ALA A 125 -13.67 -1.66 19.48
N LYS A 126 -14.10 -0.49 19.99
CA LYS A 126 -15.25 0.26 19.48
C LYS A 126 -14.84 1.64 19.04
N PHE A 127 -15.35 2.06 17.88
CA PHE A 127 -15.13 3.40 17.36
C PHE A 127 -16.48 4.04 17.00
N SER A 128 -16.57 5.34 17.24
CA SER A 128 -17.77 6.12 16.88
C SER A 128 -17.92 6.25 15.36
N LEU A 129 -19.05 6.80 14.93
CA LEU A 129 -19.30 7.15 13.52
C LEU A 129 -18.21 8.06 12.94
N ASP A 130 -17.60 8.94 13.76
CA ASP A 130 -16.47 9.80 13.35
C ASP A 130 -15.11 9.12 13.46
N GLY A 131 -15.06 7.83 13.78
CA GLY A 131 -13.83 7.05 13.92
C GLY A 131 -13.08 7.26 15.24
N LYS A 132 -13.64 7.97 16.23
CA LYS A 132 -12.99 8.15 17.54
C LYS A 132 -13.09 6.86 18.34
N VAL A 133 -12.04 6.55 19.13
CA VAL A 133 -12.05 5.41 20.04
C VAL A 133 -13.11 5.65 21.13
N LEU A 134 -14.01 4.69 21.31
CA LEU A 134 -15.01 4.66 22.37
C LEU A 134 -14.59 3.68 23.46
N ASP A 135 -13.98 2.53 23.07
CA ASP A 135 -13.61 1.46 23.98
C ASP A 135 -12.55 0.56 23.37
N GLY A 136 -11.74 -0.11 24.21
CA GLY A 136 -10.75 -1.08 23.82
C GLY A 136 -9.31 -0.55 23.69
N PRO A 137 -8.39 -1.38 23.20
CA PRO A 137 -6.95 -1.12 23.21
C PRO A 137 -6.42 -0.14 22.14
N PRO A 138 -7.16 0.34 21.12
CA PRO A 138 -6.60 1.24 20.11
C PRO A 138 -6.07 2.53 20.72
N PRO A 139 -4.81 2.96 20.39
CA PRO A 139 -4.21 4.16 20.97
C PRO A 139 -4.70 5.46 20.31
N ARG A 140 -5.38 5.37 19.16
CA ARG A 140 -5.79 6.54 18.37
C ARG A 140 -7.03 6.23 17.51
N PRO A 141 -7.73 7.28 17.02
CA PRO A 141 -8.87 7.14 16.11
C PRO A 141 -8.52 6.34 14.84
N LEU A 142 -9.55 5.86 14.13
CA LEU A 142 -9.38 5.29 12.79
C LEU A 142 -8.72 6.29 11.85
N ASP A 143 -7.83 5.81 11.00
CA ASP A 143 -7.18 6.61 9.97
C ASP A 143 -8.20 7.12 8.96
N ARG A 144 -7.92 8.30 8.38
CA ARG A 144 -8.78 8.95 7.41
C ARG A 144 -8.08 9.05 6.07
N TYR A 145 -8.84 8.87 5.00
CA TYR A 145 -8.43 9.31 3.69
C TYR A 145 -8.71 10.81 3.57
N ALA A 146 -7.70 11.63 3.87
CA ALA A 146 -7.85 13.08 3.98
C ALA A 146 -8.04 13.78 2.62
N GLN A 147 -7.48 13.20 1.55
CA GLN A 147 -7.56 13.76 0.22
C GLN A 147 -8.56 12.96 -0.61
N PHE A 148 -9.64 13.63 -0.99
CA PHE A 148 -10.65 13.07 -1.87
C PHE A 148 -11.17 14.15 -2.84
N GLN A 149 -11.77 13.71 -3.93
CA GLN A 149 -12.43 14.59 -4.90
C GLN A 149 -13.67 13.89 -5.47
N VAL A 150 -14.61 14.70 -5.93
CA VAL A 150 -15.74 14.24 -6.72
C VAL A 150 -15.53 14.73 -8.14
N THR A 151 -15.47 13.81 -9.09
CA THR A 151 -15.29 14.11 -10.51
C THR A 151 -16.58 14.66 -11.13
N THR A 152 -16.50 15.20 -12.32
CA THR A 152 -17.65 15.81 -13.04
C THR A 152 -18.78 14.82 -13.35
N ASP A 153 -18.47 13.53 -13.42
CA ASP A 153 -19.43 12.43 -13.58
C ASP A 153 -20.00 11.90 -12.25
N GLY A 154 -19.69 12.58 -11.12
CA GLY A 154 -20.17 12.21 -9.79
C GLY A 154 -19.42 11.05 -9.13
N THR A 155 -18.28 10.62 -9.68
CA THR A 155 -17.46 9.56 -9.07
C THR A 155 -16.63 10.13 -7.92
N LEU A 156 -16.75 9.50 -6.74
CA LEU A 156 -15.91 9.80 -5.58
C LEU A 156 -14.57 9.08 -5.71
N GLN A 157 -13.50 9.83 -5.58
CA GLN A 157 -12.12 9.33 -5.63
C GLN A 157 -11.37 9.73 -4.37
N ILE A 158 -10.51 8.85 -3.89
CA ILE A 158 -9.55 9.11 -2.82
C ILE A 158 -8.13 9.12 -3.37
N PHE A 159 -7.30 9.99 -2.82
CA PHE A 159 -5.87 9.91 -3.09
C PHE A 159 -5.24 8.90 -2.13
N TYR A 160 -4.72 7.83 -2.70
CA TYR A 160 -4.06 6.78 -1.93
C TYR A 160 -2.55 6.89 -2.11
N LYS A 161 -1.87 7.01 -0.96
CA LYS A 161 -0.42 6.93 -0.85
C LYS A 161 -0.08 5.67 -0.07
N GLU A 162 0.75 4.85 -0.67
CA GLU A 162 1.30 3.68 -0.02
C GLU A 162 2.39 4.12 0.97
N GLY A 163 2.19 3.81 2.25
CA GLY A 163 3.12 4.11 3.32
C GLY A 163 4.13 2.99 3.55
#